data_a1865be07a0cbc7c3b09e14818d0deb6
#
_entry.id   a1865be07a0cbc7c3b09e14818d0deb6
#
_cell.length_a   1.000
_cell.length_b   1.000
_cell.length_c   1.000
_cell.angle_alpha   90.00
_cell.angle_beta   90.00
_cell.angle_gamma   90.00
#
_symmetry.space_group_name_H-M   'P 1'
#
loop_
_entity.id
_entity.type
_entity.pdbx_description
1 polymer ?
#
loop_
_entity_poly.entity_id
_entity_poly.type
_entity_poly.pdbx_seq_one_letter_code
_entity_poly.pdbx_strand_id
1 'polypeptide(L)'
;MKRLLLFLTLLFSLSPSFIHAEELPLTLGAERMELLLPLLQGKRVALMVNQSSLVGKDRVHLVDTLLAQGVQITKLFVPEHGLRGKVDAGKYVQSGRDTKTGLPIISLYGQRKRPSETMLSDVDVLVFDLQDVGVRFYTYISSMHYLMEACEETQKTFIVCDRPNPNDFIDGPMREPDCRSFIGVDPLPLAHGMTVGELALMINGEKWLRSKRACRLKVIPCLGWRHGVSYSLPVRPSPNLPNDTSIALYPSLCLFEATILSVGRGTDKPFQAIGYPDQRFGQYVFTPQIKLGEDSNPKHKGKACYGLDFSSVPLPKGQLTLAPLLQLQQRASRLGLTLINQSQLFDLLAGTKKLRTQILEGWSEEAIRASWQEGLSTFRKLRRHYLLYPDDREAAQAPESK
;
A
#
# COMPACT_ATOMS: atom_id res chain seq x y z
N MET A 1 -40.18 -56.87 -52.69
CA MET A 1 -40.59 -55.83 -51.72
C MET A 1 -39.59 -55.80 -50.55
N LYS A 2 -38.61 -54.92 -50.59
CA LYS A 2 -37.61 -54.75 -49.53
C LYS A 2 -37.97 -53.51 -48.70
N ARG A 3 -38.26 -53.65 -47.41
CA ARG A 3 -38.53 -52.55 -46.48
C ARG A 3 -37.15 -52.02 -45.96
N LEU A 4 -36.88 -50.76 -46.24
CA LEU A 4 -35.69 -50.01 -45.74
C LEU A 4 -36.10 -49.44 -44.38
N LEU A 5 -35.43 -49.87 -43.27
CA LEU A 5 -35.56 -49.28 -41.93
C LEU A 5 -34.54 -48.11 -41.84
N LEU A 6 -35.06 -46.90 -41.69
CA LEU A 6 -34.26 -45.69 -41.41
C LEU A 6 -34.09 -45.58 -39.91
N PHE A 7 -32.83 -45.75 -39.40
CA PHE A 7 -32.47 -45.43 -38.01
C PHE A 7 -32.08 -43.98 -37.92
N LEU A 8 -32.91 -43.19 -37.25
CA LEU A 8 -32.63 -41.78 -36.92
C LEU A 8 -31.84 -41.76 -35.61
N THR A 9 -30.53 -41.54 -35.66
CA THR A 9 -29.70 -41.32 -34.47
C THR A 9 -29.82 -39.83 -34.05
N LEU A 10 -30.52 -39.59 -32.95
CA LEU A 10 -30.57 -38.29 -32.29
C LEU A 10 -29.24 -38.05 -31.53
N LEU A 11 -28.34 -37.25 -32.06
CA LEU A 11 -27.15 -36.77 -31.35
C LEU A 11 -27.60 -35.64 -30.39
N PHE A 12 -27.73 -35.96 -29.09
CA PHE A 12 -27.82 -34.94 -28.05
C PHE A 12 -26.42 -34.29 -27.89
N SER A 13 -26.25 -33.09 -28.41
CA SER A 13 -25.10 -32.23 -28.11
C SER A 13 -25.26 -31.70 -26.68
N LEU A 14 -24.61 -32.35 -25.72
CA LEU A 14 -24.39 -31.80 -24.39
C LEU A 14 -23.39 -30.64 -24.53
N SER A 15 -23.91 -29.42 -24.67
CA SER A 15 -23.10 -28.22 -24.47
C SER A 15 -22.73 -28.16 -22.99
N PRO A 16 -21.43 -28.09 -22.61
CA PRO A 16 -21.08 -27.86 -21.23
C PRO A 16 -21.60 -26.47 -20.84
N SER A 17 -22.61 -26.43 -19.99
CA SER A 17 -23.02 -25.22 -19.30
C SER A 17 -21.85 -24.83 -18.40
N PHE A 18 -21.09 -23.84 -18.78
CA PHE A 18 -20.17 -23.17 -17.89
C PHE A 18 -21.03 -22.53 -16.80
N ILE A 19 -21.07 -23.17 -15.63
CA ILE A 19 -21.60 -22.57 -14.42
C ILE A 19 -20.65 -21.39 -14.14
N HIS A 20 -21.07 -20.18 -14.49
CA HIS A 20 -20.44 -18.96 -13.97
C HIS A 20 -20.63 -19.03 -12.45
N ALA A 21 -19.57 -19.33 -11.72
CA ALA A 21 -19.58 -19.16 -10.28
C ALA A 21 -19.89 -17.67 -10.03
N GLU A 22 -21.02 -17.42 -9.38
CA GLU A 22 -21.43 -16.07 -8.99
C GLU A 22 -20.30 -15.47 -8.15
N GLU A 23 -19.66 -14.40 -8.65
CA GLU A 23 -18.58 -13.74 -7.92
C GLU A 23 -19.16 -13.20 -6.61
N LEU A 24 -18.68 -13.71 -5.48
CA LEU A 24 -19.08 -13.22 -4.18
C LEU A 24 -18.73 -11.74 -4.05
N PRO A 25 -19.64 -10.91 -3.53
CA PRO A 25 -19.35 -9.50 -3.30
C PRO A 25 -18.17 -9.35 -2.34
N LEU A 26 -17.31 -8.38 -2.64
CA LEU A 26 -16.17 -8.08 -1.78
C LEU A 26 -16.64 -7.71 -0.38
N THR A 27 -16.13 -8.43 0.62
CA THR A 27 -16.29 -8.15 2.05
C THR A 27 -14.90 -8.01 2.67
N LEU A 28 -14.61 -6.89 3.32
CA LEU A 28 -13.31 -6.64 3.94
C LEU A 28 -13.11 -7.51 5.18
N GLY A 29 -11.87 -7.78 5.56
CA GLY A 29 -11.57 -8.54 6.77
C GLY A 29 -12.22 -7.93 8.02
N ALA A 30 -12.25 -6.61 8.15
CA ALA A 30 -12.89 -5.90 9.25
C ALA A 30 -14.43 -6.02 9.27
N GLU A 31 -15.06 -6.39 8.16
CA GLU A 31 -16.51 -6.60 8.05
C GLU A 31 -16.92 -8.03 8.45
N ARG A 32 -15.97 -8.95 8.52
CA ARG A 32 -16.21 -10.36 8.85
C ARG A 32 -16.31 -10.55 10.36
N MET A 33 -17.37 -9.97 10.95
CA MET A 33 -17.60 -10.00 12.40
C MET A 33 -17.75 -11.40 12.95
N GLU A 34 -18.24 -12.36 12.15
CA GLU A 34 -18.34 -13.78 12.51
C GLU A 34 -16.98 -14.42 12.80
N LEU A 35 -15.90 -13.89 12.20
CA LEU A 35 -14.53 -14.35 12.47
C LEU A 35 -13.83 -13.48 13.52
N LEU A 36 -14.11 -12.18 13.53
CA LEU A 36 -13.39 -11.22 14.37
C LEU A 36 -13.87 -11.25 15.82
N LEU A 37 -15.18 -11.18 16.07
CA LEU A 37 -15.74 -11.07 17.43
C LEU A 37 -15.35 -12.22 18.36
N PRO A 38 -15.34 -13.50 17.94
CA PRO A 38 -14.90 -14.60 18.82
C PRO A 38 -13.47 -14.47 19.32
N LEU A 39 -12.60 -13.81 18.54
CA LEU A 39 -11.20 -13.55 18.92
C LEU A 39 -11.03 -12.41 19.94
N LEU A 40 -12.04 -11.53 20.03
CA LEU A 40 -12.03 -10.33 20.88
C LEU A 40 -12.85 -10.51 22.18
N GLN A 41 -13.72 -11.51 22.24
CA GLN A 41 -14.61 -11.73 23.40
C GLN A 41 -13.82 -11.90 24.69
N GLY A 42 -14.16 -11.09 25.72
CA GLY A 42 -13.50 -11.10 27.02
C GLY A 42 -12.03 -10.65 27.02
N LYS A 43 -11.57 -10.03 25.95
CA LYS A 43 -10.20 -9.51 25.81
C LYS A 43 -10.16 -7.99 25.93
N ARG A 44 -9.04 -7.48 26.48
CA ARG A 44 -8.70 -6.06 26.45
C ARG A 44 -8.03 -5.77 25.11
N VAL A 45 -8.71 -4.99 24.28
CA VAL A 45 -8.35 -4.78 22.87
C VAL A 45 -7.76 -3.41 22.65
N ALA A 46 -6.62 -3.32 21.96
CA ALA A 46 -6.12 -2.10 21.33
C ALA A 46 -6.34 -2.19 19.81
N LEU A 47 -6.57 -1.04 19.18
CA LEU A 47 -6.76 -0.97 17.73
C LEU A 47 -5.73 -0.06 17.09
N MET A 48 -5.14 -0.48 15.97
CA MET A 48 -4.41 0.39 15.04
C MET A 48 -5.33 0.76 13.89
N VAL A 49 -5.82 1.99 13.88
CA VAL A 49 -6.91 2.46 13.00
C VAL A 49 -6.69 3.89 12.54
N ASN A 50 -7.34 4.26 11.44
CA ASN A 50 -7.43 5.63 10.94
C ASN A 50 -8.75 5.86 10.18
N GLN A 51 -8.85 6.95 9.40
CA GLN A 51 -10.03 7.30 8.62
C GLN A 51 -10.48 6.23 7.61
N SER A 52 -9.61 5.30 7.23
CA SER A 52 -9.96 4.22 6.30
C SER A 52 -10.60 3.00 6.99
N SER A 53 -10.57 2.95 8.32
CA SER A 53 -11.10 1.82 9.12
C SER A 53 -12.61 1.86 9.21
N LEU A 54 -13.30 1.84 8.06
CA LEU A 54 -14.75 1.87 7.91
C LEU A 54 -15.26 0.50 7.52
N VAL A 55 -16.44 0.14 8.02
CA VAL A 55 -17.10 -1.15 7.81
C VAL A 55 -18.57 -0.97 7.42
N GLY A 56 -19.07 -1.89 6.62
CA GLY A 56 -20.45 -1.94 6.17
C GLY A 56 -20.82 -0.86 5.16
N LYS A 57 -22.05 -0.97 4.64
CA LYS A 57 -22.58 -0.05 3.63
C LYS A 57 -22.71 1.39 4.16
N ASP A 58 -22.97 1.55 5.46
CA ASP A 58 -23.12 2.84 6.12
C ASP A 58 -21.77 3.48 6.49
N ARG A 59 -20.66 2.80 6.18
CA ARG A 59 -19.28 3.26 6.45
C ARG A 59 -19.07 3.69 7.91
N VAL A 60 -19.56 2.86 8.85
CA VAL A 60 -19.34 3.09 10.28
C VAL A 60 -17.90 2.79 10.63
N HIS A 61 -17.27 3.60 11.48
CA HIS A 61 -15.89 3.35 11.89
C HIS A 61 -15.79 2.07 12.73
N LEU A 62 -14.76 1.24 12.49
CA LEU A 62 -14.57 -0.06 13.17
C LEU A 62 -14.59 0.08 14.71
N VAL A 63 -14.04 1.16 15.26
CA VAL A 63 -14.09 1.47 16.70
C VAL A 63 -15.53 1.50 17.21
N ASP A 64 -16.40 2.24 16.52
CA ASP A 64 -17.80 2.41 16.91
C ASP A 64 -18.57 1.07 16.78
N THR A 65 -18.30 0.32 15.70
CA THR A 65 -18.89 -1.00 15.48
C THR A 65 -18.51 -1.97 16.59
N LEU A 66 -17.24 -2.06 16.95
CA LEU A 66 -16.78 -2.98 18.00
C LEU A 66 -17.27 -2.57 19.39
N LEU A 67 -17.34 -1.27 19.70
CA LEU A 67 -17.95 -0.78 20.95
C LEU A 67 -19.44 -1.15 21.05
N ALA A 68 -20.20 -1.01 19.96
CA ALA A 68 -21.60 -1.41 19.90
C ALA A 68 -21.80 -2.93 20.09
N GLN A 69 -20.80 -3.75 19.76
CA GLN A 69 -20.77 -5.20 20.00
C GLN A 69 -20.23 -5.56 21.41
N GLY A 70 -20.01 -4.58 22.29
CA GLY A 70 -19.55 -4.82 23.66
C GLY A 70 -18.07 -5.18 23.79
N VAL A 71 -17.24 -4.96 22.77
CA VAL A 71 -15.81 -5.23 22.84
C VAL A 71 -15.13 -4.21 23.77
N GLN A 72 -14.31 -4.70 24.70
CA GLN A 72 -13.56 -3.87 25.64
C GLN A 72 -12.33 -3.25 24.94
N ILE A 73 -12.49 -2.05 24.37
CA ILE A 73 -11.38 -1.31 23.75
C ILE A 73 -10.70 -0.46 24.82
N THR A 74 -9.39 -0.63 24.98
CA THR A 74 -8.59 0.10 25.99
C THR A 74 -7.97 1.36 25.41
N LYS A 75 -7.55 1.35 24.16
CA LYS A 75 -6.90 2.48 23.48
C LYS A 75 -6.87 2.32 21.96
N LEU A 76 -6.60 3.44 21.29
CA LEU A 76 -6.41 3.52 19.85
C LEU A 76 -4.96 3.92 19.57
N PHE A 77 -4.27 3.13 18.76
CA PHE A 77 -3.04 3.52 18.11
C PHE A 77 -3.37 4.15 16.74
N VAL A 78 -2.66 5.19 16.38
CA VAL A 78 -2.86 5.88 15.09
C VAL A 78 -1.54 6.05 14.35
N PRO A 79 -1.55 5.87 13.01
CA PRO A 79 -0.40 6.07 12.16
C PRO A 79 -0.22 7.54 11.78
N GLU A 80 0.60 7.79 10.76
CA GLU A 80 0.66 9.06 10.04
C GLU A 80 -0.76 9.54 9.66
N HIS A 81 -0.99 10.84 9.68
CA HIS A 81 -2.27 11.50 9.47
C HIS A 81 -3.31 11.36 10.62
N GLY A 82 -3.07 10.51 11.63
CA GLY A 82 -3.94 10.36 12.81
C GLY A 82 -5.27 9.67 12.54
N LEU A 83 -6.14 9.65 13.56
CA LEU A 83 -7.41 8.90 13.52
C LEU A 83 -8.37 9.39 12.42
N ARG A 84 -8.41 10.68 12.13
CA ARG A 84 -9.35 11.31 11.18
C ARG A 84 -8.71 11.68 9.84
N GLY A 85 -7.42 11.34 9.62
CA GLY A 85 -6.73 11.63 8.36
C GLY A 85 -6.56 13.11 8.04
N LYS A 86 -6.44 13.99 9.07
CA LYS A 86 -6.41 15.44 8.91
C LYS A 86 -5.06 16.08 9.24
N VAL A 87 -4.06 15.28 9.57
CA VAL A 87 -2.71 15.78 9.87
C VAL A 87 -1.86 15.75 8.60
N ASP A 88 -1.15 16.84 8.33
CA ASP A 88 -0.25 16.96 7.18
C ASP A 88 0.78 15.82 7.15
N ALA A 89 1.20 15.43 5.94
CA ALA A 89 2.24 14.44 5.75
C ALA A 89 3.55 14.86 6.45
N GLY A 90 4.20 13.91 7.12
CA GLY A 90 5.44 14.14 7.84
C GLY A 90 5.31 14.93 9.16
N LYS A 91 4.10 15.40 9.53
CA LYS A 91 3.88 16.15 10.76
C LYS A 91 3.61 15.22 11.94
N TYR A 92 3.98 15.72 13.13
CA TYR A 92 3.72 15.02 14.39
C TYR A 92 2.21 14.87 14.62
N VAL A 93 1.79 13.62 14.88
CA VAL A 93 0.42 13.29 15.25
C VAL A 93 0.33 13.33 16.78
N GLN A 94 -0.48 14.24 17.32
CA GLN A 94 -0.63 14.41 18.76
C GLN A 94 -1.42 13.24 19.38
N SER A 95 -0.93 12.71 20.50
CA SER A 95 -1.69 11.80 21.36
C SER A 95 -2.73 12.57 22.15
N GLY A 96 -3.84 11.94 22.50
CA GLY A 96 -4.95 12.58 23.20
C GLY A 96 -6.09 11.62 23.52
N ARG A 97 -7.32 12.10 23.41
CA ARG A 97 -8.54 11.28 23.53
C ARG A 97 -9.45 11.51 22.32
N ASP A 98 -10.07 10.44 21.88
CA ASP A 98 -11.13 10.55 20.87
C ASP A 98 -12.35 11.26 21.46
N THR A 99 -12.78 12.33 20.84
CA THR A 99 -13.89 13.17 21.34
C THR A 99 -15.23 12.45 21.33
N LYS A 100 -15.38 11.44 20.50
CA LYS A 100 -16.63 10.67 20.36
C LYS A 100 -16.73 9.56 21.41
N THR A 101 -15.66 8.83 21.64
CA THR A 101 -15.66 7.62 22.47
C THR A 101 -14.97 7.80 23.82
N GLY A 102 -14.19 8.90 24.00
CA GLY A 102 -13.36 9.13 25.18
C GLY A 102 -12.12 8.24 25.25
N LEU A 103 -11.90 7.32 24.30
CA LEU A 103 -10.77 6.39 24.29
C LEU A 103 -9.44 7.14 24.14
N PRO A 104 -8.38 6.68 24.85
CA PRO A 104 -7.03 7.20 24.64
C PRO A 104 -6.56 6.98 23.20
N ILE A 105 -6.01 8.01 22.56
CA ILE A 105 -5.34 7.96 21.27
C ILE A 105 -3.83 8.08 21.51
N ILE A 106 -3.06 7.13 21.00
CA ILE A 106 -1.60 7.10 21.07
C ILE A 106 -1.05 7.13 19.66
N SER A 107 -0.31 8.18 19.34
CA SER A 107 0.38 8.28 18.05
C SER A 107 1.61 7.37 18.00
N LEU A 108 1.72 6.60 16.92
CA LEU A 108 2.89 5.82 16.55
C LEU A 108 3.59 6.39 15.32
N TYR A 109 3.56 7.72 15.17
CA TYR A 109 4.24 8.43 14.10
C TYR A 109 5.12 9.58 14.64
N GLY A 110 6.24 9.84 13.97
CA GLY A 110 7.21 10.85 14.39
C GLY A 110 8.30 10.26 15.30
N GLN A 111 8.40 10.73 16.53
CA GLN A 111 9.43 10.28 17.48
C GLN A 111 9.26 8.82 17.91
N ARG A 112 8.02 8.35 18.01
CA ARG A 112 7.69 6.97 18.41
C ARG A 112 7.01 6.26 17.25
N LYS A 113 7.60 5.16 16.82
CA LYS A 113 7.07 4.32 15.72
C LYS A 113 6.60 2.94 16.19
N ARG A 114 6.83 2.64 17.47
CA ARG A 114 6.54 1.35 18.10
C ARG A 114 5.97 1.59 19.50
N PRO A 115 4.94 0.84 19.95
CA PRO A 115 4.49 0.92 21.33
C PRO A 115 5.53 0.34 22.27
N SER A 116 5.63 0.91 23.47
CA SER A 116 6.41 0.33 24.57
C SER A 116 5.65 -0.84 25.23
N GLU A 117 6.37 -1.67 25.98
CA GLU A 117 5.75 -2.72 26.78
C GLU A 117 4.70 -2.17 27.76
N THR A 118 4.97 -1.03 28.40
CA THR A 118 4.03 -0.33 29.29
C THR A 118 2.73 0.04 28.58
N MET A 119 2.79 0.43 27.29
CA MET A 119 1.59 0.75 26.50
C MET A 119 0.73 -0.47 26.17
N LEU A 120 1.33 -1.67 26.24
CA LEU A 120 0.65 -2.94 25.97
C LEU A 120 0.32 -3.72 27.25
N SER A 121 0.62 -3.21 28.46
CA SER A 121 0.40 -3.92 29.72
C SER A 121 -1.08 -4.24 30.01
N ASP A 122 -2.00 -3.36 29.57
CA ASP A 122 -3.44 -3.50 29.68
C ASP A 122 -4.10 -3.98 28.37
N VAL A 123 -3.34 -4.63 27.47
CA VAL A 123 -3.80 -5.15 26.18
C VAL A 123 -3.56 -6.65 26.13
N ASP A 124 -4.55 -7.41 25.65
CA ASP A 124 -4.45 -8.83 25.37
C ASP A 124 -4.34 -9.09 23.86
N VAL A 125 -5.06 -8.27 23.09
CA VAL A 125 -5.14 -8.37 21.62
C VAL A 125 -4.95 -6.99 21.00
N LEU A 126 -4.14 -6.92 19.95
CA LEU A 126 -4.00 -5.72 19.11
C LEU A 126 -4.53 -6.03 17.71
N VAL A 127 -5.52 -5.25 17.26
CA VAL A 127 -6.12 -5.36 15.93
C VAL A 127 -5.55 -4.26 15.02
N PHE A 128 -5.14 -4.64 13.83
CA PHE A 128 -4.67 -3.74 12.78
C PHE A 128 -5.70 -3.68 11.66
N ASP A 129 -6.19 -2.49 11.35
CA ASP A 129 -7.14 -2.24 10.28
C ASP A 129 -6.81 -0.92 9.57
N LEU A 130 -5.85 -0.94 8.66
CA LEU A 130 -5.44 0.19 7.83
C LEU A 130 -5.42 -0.19 6.35
N GLN A 131 -5.81 0.77 5.48
CA GLN A 131 -5.74 0.60 4.04
C GLN A 131 -4.34 0.95 3.52
N ASP A 132 -3.62 -0.04 3.00
CA ASP A 132 -2.36 0.14 2.27
C ASP A 132 -2.61 0.47 0.79
N VAL A 133 -1.55 0.91 0.09
CA VAL A 133 -1.60 1.25 -1.34
C VAL A 133 -0.60 0.46 -2.19
N GLY A 134 -0.04 -0.61 -1.66
CA GLY A 134 0.76 -1.59 -2.42
C GLY A 134 2.20 -1.20 -2.71
N VAL A 135 2.75 -0.19 -2.03
CA VAL A 135 4.13 0.26 -2.23
C VAL A 135 4.91 0.32 -0.93
N ARG A 136 6.17 -0.11 -0.98
CA ARG A 136 7.05 -0.26 0.19
C ARG A 136 7.19 1.00 1.03
N PHE A 137 7.26 2.17 0.41
CA PHE A 137 7.46 3.45 1.12
C PHE A 137 6.17 4.04 1.71
N TYR A 138 5.01 3.42 1.51
CA TYR A 138 3.79 3.79 2.21
C TYR A 138 3.81 3.17 3.61
N THR A 139 3.92 4.00 4.65
CA THR A 139 4.46 3.60 5.96
C THR A 139 3.55 2.74 6.83
N TYR A 140 2.32 2.43 6.39
CA TYR A 140 1.40 1.62 7.19
C TYR A 140 1.88 0.18 7.36
N ILE A 141 2.53 -0.40 6.35
CA ILE A 141 3.15 -1.72 6.46
C ILE A 141 4.34 -1.72 7.42
N SER A 142 5.08 -0.62 7.49
CA SER A 142 6.16 -0.45 8.48
C SER A 142 5.62 -0.31 9.90
N SER A 143 4.50 0.39 10.08
CA SER A 143 3.77 0.45 11.36
C SER A 143 3.27 -0.93 11.78
N MET A 144 2.74 -1.73 10.84
CA MET A 144 2.35 -3.13 11.08
C MET A 144 3.53 -3.97 11.56
N HIS A 145 4.67 -3.91 10.88
CA HIS A 145 5.89 -4.61 11.29
C HIS A 145 6.28 -4.30 12.74
N TYR A 146 6.34 -3.03 13.12
CA TYR A 146 6.71 -2.63 14.49
C TYR A 146 5.66 -3.01 15.54
N LEU A 147 4.38 -3.08 15.17
CA LEU A 147 3.34 -3.60 16.05
C LEU A 147 3.47 -5.11 16.24
N MET A 148 3.79 -5.85 15.17
CA MET A 148 4.07 -7.28 15.25
C MET A 148 5.28 -7.57 16.17
N GLU A 149 6.37 -6.78 16.06
CA GLU A 149 7.52 -6.88 16.98
C GLU A 149 7.11 -6.65 18.43
N ALA A 150 6.33 -5.60 18.70
CA ALA A 150 5.90 -5.29 20.06
C ALA A 150 4.97 -6.37 20.62
N CYS A 151 4.07 -6.92 19.82
CA CYS A 151 3.19 -8.02 20.21
C CYS A 151 3.97 -9.33 20.45
N GLU A 152 4.98 -9.62 19.62
CA GLU A 152 5.85 -10.78 19.82
C GLU A 152 6.60 -10.69 21.14
N GLU A 153 7.25 -9.57 21.42
CA GLU A 153 8.03 -9.36 22.64
C GLU A 153 7.17 -9.40 23.91
N THR A 154 5.94 -8.88 23.84
CA THR A 154 4.99 -8.86 24.97
C THR A 154 4.03 -10.04 25.00
N GLN A 155 4.19 -11.01 24.08
CA GLN A 155 3.35 -12.22 23.97
C GLN A 155 1.87 -11.92 23.79
N LYS A 156 1.54 -10.81 23.09
CA LYS A 156 0.15 -10.43 22.75
C LYS A 156 -0.26 -11.04 21.42
N THR A 157 -1.55 -11.24 21.24
CA THR A 157 -2.11 -11.66 19.94
C THR A 157 -2.21 -10.44 19.03
N PHE A 158 -1.72 -10.57 17.80
CA PHE A 158 -1.86 -9.57 16.74
C PHE A 158 -2.85 -10.06 15.70
N ILE A 159 -3.86 -9.24 15.40
CA ILE A 159 -4.90 -9.56 14.40
C ILE A 159 -4.81 -8.54 13.28
N VAL A 160 -4.74 -9.00 12.04
CA VAL A 160 -4.83 -8.16 10.84
C VAL A 160 -6.18 -8.37 10.20
N CYS A 161 -6.98 -7.31 10.09
CA CYS A 161 -8.16 -7.26 9.23
C CYS A 161 -7.69 -6.91 7.82
N ASP A 162 -7.72 -7.89 6.92
CA ASP A 162 -7.14 -7.71 5.59
C ASP A 162 -7.98 -6.80 4.70
N ARG A 163 -7.31 -6.15 3.75
CA ARG A 163 -7.88 -5.21 2.78
C ARG A 163 -7.24 -5.38 1.41
N PRO A 164 -8.00 -5.22 0.31
CA PRO A 164 -7.45 -5.29 -1.04
C PRO A 164 -6.35 -4.27 -1.28
N ASN A 165 -5.41 -4.62 -2.14
CA ASN A 165 -4.34 -3.74 -2.59
C ASN A 165 -4.73 -3.08 -3.92
N PRO A 166 -4.84 -1.72 -3.99
CA PRO A 166 -5.21 -1.02 -5.22
C PRO A 166 -4.09 -1.02 -6.28
N ASN A 167 -2.81 -1.16 -5.85
CA ASN A 167 -1.64 -1.33 -6.73
C ASN A 167 -1.16 -2.78 -6.68
N ASP A 168 -2.01 -3.69 -7.10
CA ASP A 168 -1.78 -5.12 -7.03
C ASP A 168 -0.88 -5.61 -8.18
N PHE A 169 0.37 -5.18 -8.16
CA PHE A 169 1.43 -5.62 -9.08
C PHE A 169 2.80 -5.66 -8.40
N ILE A 170 3.73 -6.40 -8.99
CA ILE A 170 5.10 -6.56 -8.46
C ILE A 170 6.06 -5.91 -9.44
N ASP A 171 6.76 -4.85 -8.99
CA ASP A 171 7.74 -4.14 -9.82
C ASP A 171 8.71 -3.29 -9.00
N GLY A 172 9.80 -2.87 -9.66
CA GLY A 172 10.82 -2.01 -9.09
C GLY A 172 11.90 -2.74 -8.29
N PRO A 173 12.94 -2.02 -7.86
CA PRO A 173 14.07 -2.65 -7.18
C PRO A 173 13.69 -3.19 -5.80
N MET A 174 14.32 -4.30 -5.42
CA MET A 174 14.28 -4.83 -4.05
C MET A 174 14.98 -3.88 -3.09
N ARG A 175 14.48 -3.79 -1.85
CA ARG A 175 15.18 -3.04 -0.80
C ARG A 175 16.44 -3.77 -0.37
N GLU A 176 17.59 -3.13 -0.54
CA GLU A 176 18.89 -3.60 -0.05
C GLU A 176 19.08 -3.31 1.45
N PRO A 177 19.90 -4.08 2.18
CA PRO A 177 20.04 -3.98 3.64
C PRO A 177 20.39 -2.57 4.15
N ASP A 178 21.27 -1.84 3.46
CA ASP A 178 21.74 -0.49 3.82
C ASP A 178 20.71 0.62 3.55
N CYS A 179 19.61 0.30 2.86
CA CYS A 179 18.46 1.18 2.66
C CYS A 179 17.30 0.89 3.63
N ARG A 180 17.52 0.12 4.70
CA ARG A 180 16.50 -0.12 5.71
C ARG A 180 16.17 1.15 6.48
N SER A 181 14.87 1.50 6.49
CA SER A 181 14.35 2.71 7.16
C SER A 181 12.87 2.55 7.45
N PHE A 182 12.23 3.58 8.05
CA PHE A 182 10.77 3.55 8.25
C PHE A 182 9.96 3.55 6.94
N ILE A 183 10.52 4.07 5.84
CA ILE A 183 9.91 3.98 4.51
C ILE A 183 10.33 2.72 3.74
N GLY A 184 10.82 1.70 4.45
CA GLY A 184 11.24 0.42 3.89
C GLY A 184 11.86 -0.48 4.95
N VAL A 185 11.04 -1.05 5.86
CA VAL A 185 11.52 -1.93 6.93
C VAL A 185 11.86 -3.31 6.37
N ASP A 186 10.98 -3.86 5.54
CA ASP A 186 11.08 -5.23 5.02
C ASP A 186 11.77 -5.28 3.65
N PRO A 187 12.40 -6.41 3.28
CA PRO A 187 13.14 -6.58 2.03
C PRO A 187 12.18 -6.84 0.85
N LEU A 188 11.29 -5.88 0.59
CA LEU A 188 10.27 -5.93 -0.45
C LEU A 188 10.73 -5.21 -1.73
N PRO A 189 10.17 -5.54 -2.90
CA PRO A 189 10.26 -4.68 -4.08
C PRO A 189 9.54 -3.35 -3.84
N LEU A 190 9.72 -2.37 -4.71
CA LEU A 190 9.08 -1.07 -4.57
C LEU A 190 7.56 -1.21 -4.57
N ALA A 191 6.98 -1.92 -5.54
CA ALA A 191 5.59 -2.36 -5.53
C ALA A 191 5.55 -3.87 -5.27
N HIS A 192 4.80 -4.31 -4.25
CA HIS A 192 4.93 -5.67 -3.70
C HIS A 192 3.80 -6.62 -4.10
N GLY A 193 2.68 -6.14 -4.64
CA GLY A 193 1.58 -6.97 -5.12
C GLY A 193 0.96 -7.90 -4.09
N MET A 194 0.90 -7.50 -2.82
CA MET A 194 0.34 -8.28 -1.72
C MET A 194 -0.64 -7.43 -0.93
N THR A 195 -1.61 -8.08 -0.28
CA THR A 195 -2.44 -7.42 0.73
C THR A 195 -1.67 -7.26 2.05
N VAL A 196 -2.20 -6.47 2.98
CA VAL A 196 -1.55 -6.31 4.31
C VAL A 196 -1.57 -7.60 5.12
N GLY A 197 -2.63 -8.43 4.96
CA GLY A 197 -2.72 -9.74 5.61
C GLY A 197 -1.65 -10.70 5.09
N GLU A 198 -1.47 -10.76 3.78
CA GLU A 198 -0.43 -11.58 3.15
C GLU A 198 0.97 -11.13 3.54
N LEU A 199 1.21 -9.80 3.60
CA LEU A 199 2.47 -9.26 4.08
C LEU A 199 2.73 -9.61 5.55
N ALA A 200 1.72 -9.55 6.40
CA ALA A 200 1.86 -9.96 7.80
C ALA A 200 2.25 -11.44 7.92
N LEU A 201 1.63 -12.32 7.11
CA LEU A 201 2.00 -13.74 7.05
C LEU A 201 3.45 -13.91 6.58
N MET A 202 3.89 -13.19 5.55
CA MET A 202 5.26 -13.24 5.04
C MET A 202 6.26 -12.75 6.10
N ILE A 203 6.05 -11.59 6.71
CA ILE A 203 6.91 -11.05 7.77
C ILE A 203 7.09 -12.08 8.89
N ASN A 204 6.00 -12.73 9.27
CA ASN A 204 5.98 -13.72 10.35
C ASN A 204 6.66 -15.03 9.93
N GLY A 205 6.36 -15.55 8.75
CA GLY A 205 6.89 -16.82 8.24
C GLY A 205 8.38 -16.75 7.93
N GLU A 206 8.82 -15.64 7.32
CA GLU A 206 10.24 -15.39 7.00
C GLU A 206 11.06 -14.91 8.20
N LYS A 207 10.43 -14.78 9.39
CA LYS A 207 11.07 -14.35 10.63
C LYS A 207 11.79 -13.00 10.49
N TRP A 208 11.16 -12.04 9.81
CA TRP A 208 11.75 -10.72 9.59
C TRP A 208 11.70 -9.82 10.82
N LEU A 209 10.93 -10.20 11.84
CA LEU A 209 10.92 -9.49 13.12
C LEU A 209 12.31 -9.51 13.77
N ARG A 210 12.64 -8.49 14.56
CA ARG A 210 13.94 -8.30 15.19
C ARG A 210 14.37 -9.51 16.02
N SER A 211 13.44 -10.11 16.75
CA SER A 211 13.68 -11.28 17.61
C SER A 211 13.91 -12.58 16.84
N LYS A 212 13.62 -12.61 15.51
CA LYS A 212 13.58 -13.81 14.69
C LYS A 212 12.58 -14.88 15.17
N ARG A 213 11.66 -14.51 16.06
CA ARG A 213 10.55 -15.36 16.53
C ARG A 213 9.26 -14.95 15.83
N ALA A 214 8.29 -15.86 15.78
CA ALA A 214 6.98 -15.59 15.20
C ALA A 214 6.09 -14.88 16.24
N CYS A 215 5.38 -13.84 15.78
CA CYS A 215 4.28 -13.22 16.51
C CYS A 215 3.07 -14.17 16.53
N ARG A 216 2.22 -14.09 17.57
CA ARG A 216 0.91 -14.77 17.62
C ARG A 216 -0.05 -14.08 16.68
N LEU A 217 0.12 -14.32 15.37
CA LEU A 217 -0.61 -13.67 14.29
C LEU A 217 -1.91 -14.40 13.97
N LYS A 218 -2.98 -13.63 13.75
CA LYS A 218 -4.21 -14.05 13.07
C LYS A 218 -4.52 -13.08 11.94
N VAL A 219 -4.90 -13.57 10.78
CA VAL A 219 -5.37 -12.75 9.66
C VAL A 219 -6.84 -13.06 9.43
N ILE A 220 -7.67 -12.02 9.36
CA ILE A 220 -9.06 -12.12 8.94
C ILE A 220 -9.08 -11.75 7.44
N PRO A 221 -9.19 -12.72 6.53
CA PRO A 221 -9.11 -12.47 5.10
C PRO A 221 -10.36 -11.77 4.59
N CYS A 222 -10.24 -11.07 3.47
CA CYS A 222 -11.38 -10.61 2.68
C CYS A 222 -12.17 -11.82 2.13
N LEU A 223 -13.45 -11.62 1.84
CA LEU A 223 -14.23 -12.54 1.04
C LEU A 223 -14.48 -11.90 -0.34
N GLY A 224 -14.48 -12.70 -1.41
CA GLY A 224 -14.71 -12.21 -2.77
C GLY A 224 -13.58 -11.39 -3.38
N TRP A 225 -12.38 -11.35 -2.76
CA TRP A 225 -11.18 -10.76 -3.34
C TRP A 225 -10.35 -11.79 -4.13
N ARG A 226 -9.74 -11.33 -5.20
CA ARG A 226 -8.70 -12.06 -5.95
C ARG A 226 -7.70 -11.08 -6.55
N HIS A 227 -6.46 -11.52 -6.70
CA HIS A 227 -5.41 -10.72 -7.33
C HIS A 227 -5.72 -10.43 -8.81
N GLY A 228 -5.27 -9.26 -9.27
CA GLY A 228 -5.51 -8.80 -10.64
C GLY A 228 -6.80 -8.04 -10.85
N VAL A 229 -7.70 -8.01 -9.86
CA VAL A 229 -8.94 -7.22 -9.94
C VAL A 229 -8.67 -5.77 -9.53
N SER A 230 -9.20 -4.82 -10.30
CA SER A 230 -9.11 -3.40 -9.96
C SER A 230 -9.93 -3.09 -8.71
N TYR A 231 -9.35 -2.32 -7.79
CA TYR A 231 -10.03 -1.90 -6.57
C TYR A 231 -9.92 -0.39 -6.38
N SER A 232 -11.06 0.28 -6.39
CA SER A 232 -11.18 1.71 -6.08
C SER A 232 -11.41 1.88 -4.58
N LEU A 233 -10.58 2.72 -3.94
CA LEU A 233 -10.68 2.92 -2.50
C LEU A 233 -11.89 3.76 -2.14
N PRO A 234 -12.77 3.29 -1.22
CA PRO A 234 -13.97 4.04 -0.83
C PRO A 234 -13.64 5.32 -0.04
N VAL A 235 -12.43 5.38 0.52
CA VAL A 235 -11.92 6.52 1.30
C VAL A 235 -10.47 6.77 0.89
N ARG A 236 -10.10 8.04 0.71
CA ARG A 236 -8.71 8.41 0.42
C ARG A 236 -7.77 7.88 1.54
N PRO A 237 -6.70 7.16 1.18
CA PRO A 237 -5.80 6.55 2.16
C PRO A 237 -4.91 7.59 2.86
N SER A 238 -4.68 8.72 2.19
CA SER A 238 -3.87 9.85 2.65
C SER A 238 -4.43 11.15 2.09
N PRO A 239 -4.21 12.29 2.77
CA PRO A 239 -4.60 13.60 2.24
C PRO A 239 -4.03 13.91 0.86
N ASN A 240 -2.83 13.40 0.55
CA ASN A 240 -2.15 13.61 -0.73
C ASN A 240 -2.38 12.49 -1.77
N LEU A 241 -3.27 11.54 -1.49
CA LEU A 241 -3.74 10.53 -2.46
C LEU A 241 -5.26 10.62 -2.55
N PRO A 242 -5.80 11.70 -3.17
CA PRO A 242 -7.24 12.02 -3.10
C PRO A 242 -8.13 11.13 -3.96
N ASN A 243 -7.58 10.42 -4.95
CA ASN A 243 -8.33 9.64 -5.93
C ASN A 243 -7.52 8.47 -6.51
N ASP A 244 -8.18 7.60 -7.26
CA ASP A 244 -7.57 6.42 -7.88
C ASP A 244 -6.41 6.75 -8.83
N THR A 245 -6.48 7.89 -9.52
CA THR A 245 -5.40 8.35 -10.41
C THR A 245 -4.13 8.63 -9.62
N SER A 246 -4.22 9.38 -8.52
CA SER A 246 -3.06 9.66 -7.67
C SER A 246 -2.50 8.38 -7.03
N ILE A 247 -3.37 7.44 -6.64
CA ILE A 247 -2.97 6.15 -6.07
C ILE A 247 -2.22 5.31 -7.11
N ALA A 248 -2.74 5.22 -8.33
CA ALA A 248 -2.11 4.46 -9.41
C ALA A 248 -0.78 5.07 -9.89
N LEU A 249 -0.64 6.40 -9.83
CA LEU A 249 0.57 7.13 -10.20
C LEU A 249 1.64 7.13 -9.09
N TYR A 250 1.22 6.98 -7.84
CA TYR A 250 2.09 7.10 -6.66
C TYR A 250 3.33 6.21 -6.70
N PRO A 251 3.27 4.94 -7.13
CA PRO A 251 4.45 4.09 -7.24
C PRO A 251 5.56 4.69 -8.13
N SER A 252 5.18 5.32 -9.24
CA SER A 252 6.13 5.93 -10.19
C SER A 252 6.57 7.34 -9.78
N LEU A 253 5.66 8.14 -9.19
CA LEU A 253 5.90 9.56 -8.97
C LEU A 253 6.47 9.89 -7.58
N CYS A 254 6.39 8.98 -6.61
CA CYS A 254 6.91 9.23 -5.27
C CYS A 254 8.44 9.47 -5.24
N LEU A 255 9.21 8.88 -6.17
CA LEU A 255 10.66 9.11 -6.28
C LEU A 255 11.02 10.59 -6.50
N PHE A 256 10.12 11.37 -7.10
CA PHE A 256 10.31 12.81 -7.30
C PHE A 256 10.27 13.63 -6.01
N GLU A 257 9.81 13.08 -4.90
CA GLU A 257 9.88 13.77 -3.60
C GLU A 257 11.32 14.05 -3.17
N ALA A 258 12.27 13.24 -3.65
CA ALA A 258 13.70 13.42 -3.41
C ALA A 258 14.41 14.31 -4.46
N THR A 259 13.64 15.02 -5.29
CA THR A 259 14.15 15.89 -6.36
C THR A 259 13.87 17.37 -6.12
N ILE A 260 14.40 18.24 -6.99
CA ILE A 260 14.04 19.66 -6.97
C ILE A 260 12.60 19.94 -7.40
N LEU A 261 11.89 18.97 -7.98
CA LEU A 261 10.56 19.17 -8.56
C LEU A 261 9.46 19.10 -7.49
N SER A 262 8.39 19.84 -7.69
CA SER A 262 7.13 19.63 -6.98
C SER A 262 6.39 18.44 -7.56
N VAL A 263 5.77 17.61 -6.72
CA VAL A 263 4.88 16.50 -7.09
C VAL A 263 3.40 16.90 -7.03
N GLY A 264 3.10 18.19 -7.17
CA GLY A 264 1.75 18.72 -7.14
C GLY A 264 1.14 18.83 -5.74
N ARG A 265 1.86 18.56 -4.66
CA ARG A 265 1.37 18.84 -3.30
C ARG A 265 1.03 20.32 -3.14
N GLY A 266 -0.02 20.63 -2.39
CA GLY A 266 -0.56 21.99 -2.28
C GLY A 266 -1.36 22.44 -3.50
N THR A 267 -1.78 21.51 -4.38
CA THR A 267 -2.72 21.73 -5.49
C THR A 267 -3.86 20.70 -5.43
N ASP A 268 -4.76 20.71 -6.40
CA ASP A 268 -5.81 19.68 -6.52
C ASP A 268 -5.30 18.40 -7.21
N LYS A 269 -4.03 18.36 -7.62
CA LYS A 269 -3.39 17.25 -8.34
C LYS A 269 -2.11 16.71 -7.68
N PRO A 270 -2.11 16.42 -6.35
CA PRO A 270 -0.95 15.80 -5.72
C PRO A 270 -0.70 14.42 -6.31
N PHE A 271 0.58 14.13 -6.63
CA PHE A 271 1.02 12.92 -7.34
C PHE A 271 0.32 12.68 -8.69
N GLN A 272 -0.18 13.74 -9.32
CA GLN A 272 -0.73 13.72 -10.67
C GLN A 272 -0.06 14.77 -11.57
N ALA A 273 0.71 15.68 -10.97
CA ALA A 273 1.48 16.69 -11.69
C ALA A 273 2.88 16.80 -11.12
N ILE A 274 3.85 17.10 -11.99
CA ILE A 274 5.25 17.34 -11.62
C ILE A 274 5.71 18.62 -12.30
N GLY A 275 6.44 19.49 -11.57
CA GLY A 275 6.93 20.72 -12.17
C GLY A 275 7.99 21.44 -11.33
N TYR A 276 8.64 22.44 -11.99
CA TYR A 276 9.68 23.29 -11.44
C TYR A 276 9.41 24.76 -11.81
N PRO A 277 9.87 25.76 -11.04
CA PRO A 277 9.70 27.17 -11.39
C PRO A 277 10.61 27.63 -12.54
N ASP A 278 10.54 26.92 -13.68
CA ASP A 278 11.26 27.23 -14.91
C ASP A 278 10.44 26.68 -16.09
N GLN A 279 10.05 27.55 -17.03
CA GLN A 279 9.23 27.22 -18.19
C GLN A 279 9.83 26.12 -19.08
N ARG A 280 11.13 25.91 -19.02
CA ARG A 280 11.83 24.87 -19.77
C ARG A 280 11.51 23.45 -19.30
N PHE A 281 10.85 23.28 -18.14
CA PHE A 281 10.47 21.95 -17.63
C PHE A 281 9.19 21.39 -18.24
N GLY A 282 8.30 22.21 -18.81
CA GLY A 282 7.11 21.74 -19.50
C GLY A 282 6.07 22.81 -19.73
N GLN A 283 4.93 22.43 -20.28
CA GLN A 283 3.85 23.35 -20.65
C GLN A 283 2.74 23.43 -19.60
N TYR A 284 2.56 22.38 -18.79
CA TYR A 284 1.54 22.39 -17.74
C TYR A 284 1.98 23.29 -16.59
N VAL A 285 1.10 24.22 -16.19
CA VAL A 285 1.40 25.22 -15.17
C VAL A 285 0.52 25.01 -13.95
N PHE A 286 1.13 25.00 -12.77
CA PHE A 286 0.42 24.97 -11.49
C PHE A 286 1.21 25.73 -10.42
N THR A 287 0.52 26.19 -9.38
CA THR A 287 1.13 26.95 -8.28
C THR A 287 0.81 26.29 -6.95
N PRO A 288 1.77 25.60 -6.29
CA PRO A 288 1.57 25.03 -4.96
C PRO A 288 1.18 26.09 -3.94
N GLN A 289 0.13 25.83 -3.15
CA GLN A 289 -0.35 26.69 -2.07
C GLN A 289 -0.42 25.91 -0.76
N ILE A 290 -0.51 26.61 0.38
CA ILE A 290 -0.77 25.98 1.65
C ILE A 290 -2.15 25.32 1.61
N LYS A 291 -2.20 24.03 1.90
CA LYS A 291 -3.43 23.28 2.14
C LYS A 291 -3.35 22.62 3.50
N LEU A 292 -3.97 23.23 4.51
CA LEU A 292 -3.99 22.71 5.88
C LEU A 292 -4.65 21.32 5.92
N GLY A 293 -4.02 20.38 6.60
CA GLY A 293 -4.45 18.99 6.65
C GLY A 293 -4.01 18.14 5.44
N GLU A 294 -3.27 18.73 4.48
CA GLU A 294 -2.66 18.04 3.34
C GLU A 294 -1.15 18.33 3.28
N ASP A 295 -0.77 19.60 3.04
CA ASP A 295 0.60 20.08 3.07
C ASP A 295 0.65 21.57 3.44
N SER A 296 1.19 21.89 4.62
CA SER A 296 1.34 23.27 5.10
C SER A 296 2.58 23.97 4.57
N ASN A 297 3.49 23.25 3.91
CA ASN A 297 4.71 23.83 3.34
C ASN A 297 5.12 23.12 2.04
N PRO A 298 4.28 23.14 1.01
CA PRO A 298 4.57 22.43 -0.24
C PRO A 298 5.80 23.05 -0.93
N LYS A 299 6.55 22.19 -1.60
CA LYS A 299 7.74 22.58 -2.38
C LYS A 299 7.33 23.62 -3.43
N HIS A 300 8.09 24.71 -3.56
CA HIS A 300 7.83 25.84 -4.45
C HIS A 300 6.54 26.61 -4.17
N LYS A 301 6.10 26.65 -2.91
CA LYS A 301 4.92 27.40 -2.48
C LYS A 301 4.89 28.82 -3.07
N GLY A 302 3.75 29.20 -3.68
CA GLY A 302 3.51 30.51 -4.27
C GLY A 302 4.25 30.78 -5.59
N LYS A 303 5.01 29.82 -6.11
CA LYS A 303 5.72 29.97 -7.39
C LYS A 303 5.01 29.18 -8.49
N ALA A 304 4.87 29.77 -9.67
CA ALA A 304 4.39 29.06 -10.85
C ALA A 304 5.41 27.97 -11.23
N CYS A 305 4.99 26.73 -11.21
CA CYS A 305 5.75 25.55 -11.62
C CYS A 305 5.29 25.13 -13.02
N TYR A 306 6.24 24.81 -13.87
CA TYR A 306 6.03 24.33 -15.23
C TYR A 306 6.47 22.87 -15.32
N GLY A 307 5.70 22.03 -16.01
CA GLY A 307 6.01 20.61 -16.04
C GLY A 307 5.03 19.75 -16.79
N LEU A 308 4.65 18.61 -16.22
CA LEU A 308 3.84 17.56 -16.81
C LEU A 308 2.59 17.30 -15.97
N ASP A 309 1.45 17.09 -16.63
CA ASP A 309 0.21 16.61 -16.05
C ASP A 309 -0.03 15.15 -16.46
N PHE A 310 -0.13 14.26 -15.51
CA PHE A 310 -0.37 12.84 -15.72
C PHE A 310 -1.82 12.43 -15.48
N SER A 311 -2.69 13.36 -15.06
CA SER A 311 -4.08 13.04 -14.71
C SER A 311 -4.91 12.55 -15.88
N SER A 312 -4.51 12.89 -17.11
CA SER A 312 -5.17 12.49 -18.36
C SER A 312 -4.33 11.57 -19.25
N VAL A 313 -3.08 11.27 -18.83
CA VAL A 313 -2.18 10.38 -19.58
C VAL A 313 -2.31 8.96 -19.05
N PRO A 314 -2.69 7.98 -19.88
CA PRO A 314 -2.69 6.59 -19.44
C PRO A 314 -1.24 6.16 -19.17
N LEU A 315 -0.90 5.97 -17.91
CA LEU A 315 0.31 5.26 -17.55
C LEU A 315 0.10 3.76 -17.70
N PRO A 316 1.17 3.00 -17.95
CA PRO A 316 1.10 1.55 -18.00
C PRO A 316 0.45 1.03 -16.71
N LYS A 317 -0.67 0.32 -16.83
CA LYS A 317 -1.32 -0.31 -15.69
C LYS A 317 -0.50 -1.51 -15.23
N GLY A 318 -0.37 -1.69 -13.91
CA GLY A 318 0.27 -2.86 -13.34
C GLY A 318 1.80 -2.88 -13.44
N GLN A 319 2.44 -1.74 -13.67
CA GLN A 319 3.90 -1.58 -13.62
C GLN A 319 4.32 -0.14 -13.30
N LEU A 320 5.55 0.01 -12.82
CA LEU A 320 6.20 1.32 -12.68
C LEU A 320 6.58 1.87 -14.05
N THR A 321 6.67 3.18 -14.17
CA THR A 321 7.39 3.83 -15.27
C THR A 321 8.46 4.76 -14.72
N LEU A 322 9.65 4.66 -15.27
CA LEU A 322 10.76 5.58 -15.01
C LEU A 322 10.90 6.63 -16.11
N ALA A 323 10.17 6.51 -17.22
CA ALA A 323 10.29 7.41 -18.37
C ALA A 323 10.21 8.90 -17.98
N PRO A 324 9.24 9.36 -17.15
CA PRO A 324 9.21 10.75 -16.72
C PRO A 324 10.46 11.17 -15.92
N LEU A 325 10.97 10.28 -15.06
CA LEU A 325 12.13 10.55 -14.23
C LEU A 325 13.41 10.65 -15.08
N LEU A 326 13.61 9.75 -16.03
CA LEU A 326 14.72 9.76 -16.96
C LEU A 326 14.67 10.99 -17.88
N GLN A 327 13.50 11.33 -18.41
CA GLN A 327 13.30 12.51 -19.25
C GLN A 327 13.64 13.81 -18.50
N LEU A 328 13.12 13.96 -17.27
CA LEU A 328 13.34 15.16 -16.47
C LEU A 328 14.78 15.25 -15.94
N GLN A 329 15.44 14.10 -15.68
CA GLN A 329 16.87 14.06 -15.37
C GLN A 329 17.71 14.58 -16.54
N GLN A 330 17.47 14.12 -17.76
CA GLN A 330 18.18 14.61 -18.95
C GLN A 330 17.95 16.11 -19.16
N ARG A 331 16.70 16.57 -18.95
CA ARG A 331 16.35 17.99 -19.07
C ARG A 331 17.09 18.84 -18.04
N ALA A 332 17.07 18.42 -16.77
CA ALA A 332 17.80 19.11 -15.69
C ALA A 332 19.28 19.19 -15.98
N SER A 333 19.90 18.07 -16.42
CA SER A 333 21.33 18.02 -16.79
C SER A 333 21.67 19.01 -17.91
N ARG A 334 20.86 19.09 -18.97
CA ARG A 334 21.06 20.07 -20.06
C ARG A 334 20.96 21.52 -19.60
N LEU A 335 20.23 21.77 -18.51
CA LEU A 335 20.07 23.09 -17.89
C LEU A 335 21.11 23.38 -16.80
N GLY A 336 22.06 22.48 -16.57
CA GLY A 336 23.05 22.60 -15.51
C GLY A 336 22.48 22.44 -14.09
N LEU A 337 21.35 21.78 -13.94
CA LEU A 337 20.66 21.57 -12.66
C LEU A 337 20.85 20.14 -12.16
N THR A 338 21.01 19.98 -10.85
CA THR A 338 20.99 18.67 -10.19
C THR A 338 19.55 18.30 -9.83
N LEU A 339 18.96 17.35 -10.58
CA LEU A 339 17.58 16.94 -10.36
C LEU A 339 17.40 16.30 -8.98
N ILE A 340 18.16 15.23 -8.70
CA ILE A 340 18.09 14.47 -7.44
C ILE A 340 18.95 15.21 -6.41
N ASN A 341 18.35 16.11 -5.64
CA ASN A 341 19.05 16.94 -4.66
C ASN A 341 19.02 16.38 -3.22
N GLN A 342 18.25 15.32 -2.98
CA GLN A 342 18.17 14.61 -1.72
C GLN A 342 18.53 13.13 -1.93
N SER A 343 19.83 12.88 -2.23
CA SER A 343 20.31 11.54 -2.63
C SER A 343 19.97 10.46 -1.63
N GLN A 344 20.13 10.73 -0.32
CA GLN A 344 19.80 9.77 0.72
C GLN A 344 18.32 9.41 0.74
N LEU A 345 17.43 10.40 0.63
CA LEU A 345 15.98 10.14 0.55
C LEU A 345 15.64 9.36 -0.71
N PHE A 346 16.25 9.71 -1.85
CA PHE A 346 16.05 8.97 -3.10
C PHE A 346 16.42 7.49 -2.96
N ASP A 347 17.59 7.21 -2.40
CA ASP A 347 18.10 5.85 -2.19
C ASP A 347 17.17 5.05 -1.24
N LEU A 348 16.66 5.69 -0.19
CA LEU A 348 15.70 5.07 0.73
C LEU A 348 14.33 4.78 0.07
N LEU A 349 13.80 5.71 -0.74
CA LEU A 349 12.57 5.50 -1.51
C LEU A 349 12.75 4.39 -2.54
N ALA A 350 13.84 4.44 -3.30
CA ALA A 350 14.19 3.40 -4.27
C ALA A 350 14.50 2.04 -3.60
N GLY A 351 14.96 2.06 -2.34
CA GLY A 351 15.43 0.88 -1.61
C GLY A 351 16.83 0.41 -2.02
N THR A 352 17.50 1.13 -2.89
CA THR A 352 18.86 0.84 -3.38
C THR A 352 19.53 2.12 -3.90
N LYS A 353 20.85 2.19 -3.76
CA LYS A 353 21.66 3.26 -4.35
C LYS A 353 21.85 3.08 -5.86
N LYS A 354 21.71 1.84 -6.35
CA LYS A 354 21.95 1.48 -7.76
C LYS A 354 21.06 2.27 -8.71
N LEU A 355 19.77 2.42 -8.40
CA LEU A 355 18.83 3.12 -9.27
C LEU A 355 19.28 4.58 -9.52
N ARG A 356 19.70 5.30 -8.48
CA ARG A 356 20.20 6.67 -8.64
C ARG A 356 21.47 6.71 -9.52
N THR A 357 22.42 5.80 -9.30
CA THR A 357 23.63 5.70 -10.11
C THR A 357 23.29 5.43 -11.57
N GLN A 358 22.44 4.45 -11.87
CA GLN A 358 22.01 4.12 -13.23
C GLN A 358 21.36 5.31 -13.95
N ILE A 359 20.49 6.07 -13.23
CA ILE A 359 19.85 7.27 -13.77
C ILE A 359 20.90 8.35 -14.10
N LEU A 360 21.88 8.58 -13.22
CA LEU A 360 22.92 9.59 -13.43
C LEU A 360 23.91 9.19 -14.55
N GLU A 361 24.14 7.91 -14.74
CA GLU A 361 24.94 7.35 -15.83
C GLU A 361 24.18 7.28 -17.18
N GLY A 362 22.88 7.62 -17.17
CA GLY A 362 22.07 7.69 -18.39
C GLY A 362 21.61 6.33 -18.93
N TRP A 363 21.45 5.33 -18.08
CA TRP A 363 20.91 4.03 -18.49
C TRP A 363 19.50 4.16 -19.06
N SER A 364 19.15 3.32 -20.03
CA SER A 364 17.76 3.22 -20.53
C SER A 364 16.84 2.59 -19.48
N GLU A 365 15.52 2.86 -19.59
CA GLU A 365 14.53 2.24 -18.70
C GLU A 365 14.59 0.70 -18.79
N GLU A 366 14.77 0.15 -19.99
CA GLU A 366 14.87 -1.31 -20.23
C GLU A 366 16.08 -1.90 -19.49
N ALA A 367 17.24 -1.27 -19.58
CA ALA A 367 18.48 -1.72 -18.92
C ALA A 367 18.33 -1.65 -17.39
N ILE A 368 17.74 -0.58 -16.87
CA ILE A 368 17.43 -0.43 -15.44
C ILE A 368 16.47 -1.53 -15.00
N ARG A 369 15.37 -1.74 -15.71
CA ARG A 369 14.37 -2.79 -15.39
C ARG A 369 14.96 -4.20 -15.44
N ALA A 370 15.86 -4.47 -16.39
CA ALA A 370 16.57 -5.75 -16.47
C ALA A 370 17.40 -6.02 -15.21
N SER A 371 18.00 -4.98 -14.61
CA SER A 371 18.89 -5.11 -13.45
C SER A 371 18.20 -5.59 -12.16
N TRP A 372 16.88 -5.48 -12.05
CA TRP A 372 16.14 -5.94 -10.86
C TRP A 372 15.34 -7.24 -11.05
N GLN A 373 15.34 -7.83 -12.26
CA GLN A 373 14.49 -8.99 -12.59
C GLN A 373 14.81 -10.24 -11.76
N GLU A 374 16.06 -10.49 -11.44
CA GLU A 374 16.48 -11.62 -10.59
C GLU A 374 15.84 -11.50 -9.19
N GLY A 375 15.92 -10.33 -8.57
CA GLY A 375 15.30 -10.06 -7.28
C GLY A 375 13.77 -10.21 -7.32
N LEU A 376 13.13 -9.70 -8.38
CA LEU A 376 11.68 -9.83 -8.56
C LEU A 376 11.26 -11.28 -8.79
N SER A 377 12.05 -12.07 -9.54
CA SER A 377 11.79 -13.50 -9.75
C SER A 377 11.84 -14.26 -8.42
N THR A 378 12.87 -14.01 -7.61
CA THR A 378 13.02 -14.58 -6.27
C THR A 378 11.85 -14.19 -5.36
N PHE A 379 11.47 -12.92 -5.37
CA PHE A 379 10.35 -12.43 -4.57
C PHE A 379 9.01 -13.06 -5.02
N ARG A 380 8.74 -13.20 -6.33
CA ARG A 380 7.52 -13.88 -6.82
C ARG A 380 7.42 -15.31 -6.31
N LYS A 381 8.52 -16.07 -6.30
CA LYS A 381 8.54 -17.43 -5.75
C LYS A 381 8.22 -17.45 -4.26
N LEU A 382 8.83 -16.53 -3.49
CA LEU A 382 8.59 -16.41 -2.06
C LEU A 382 7.14 -16.00 -1.75
N ARG A 383 6.61 -15.00 -2.47
CA ARG A 383 5.25 -14.48 -2.33
C ARG A 383 4.18 -15.57 -2.41
N ARG A 384 4.32 -16.53 -3.30
CA ARG A 384 3.35 -17.63 -3.52
C ARG A 384 3.02 -18.43 -2.27
N HIS A 385 3.96 -18.55 -1.33
CA HIS A 385 3.75 -19.27 -0.08
C HIS A 385 2.84 -18.54 0.92
N TYR A 386 2.57 -17.23 0.67
CA TYR A 386 1.85 -16.36 1.59
C TYR A 386 0.56 -15.79 1.01
N LEU A 387 0.21 -16.15 -0.24
CA LEU A 387 -1.04 -15.71 -0.85
C LEU A 387 -2.25 -16.33 -0.15
N LEU A 388 -3.22 -15.48 0.14
CA LEU A 388 -4.53 -15.85 0.69
C LEU A 388 -5.61 -15.94 -0.40
N TYR A 389 -5.34 -15.33 -1.56
CA TYR A 389 -6.31 -15.16 -2.63
C TYR A 389 -5.78 -15.71 -3.95
N PRO A 390 -6.68 -16.20 -4.84
CA PRO A 390 -6.27 -16.65 -6.16
C PRO A 390 -5.56 -15.54 -6.96
N ASP A 391 -4.51 -15.91 -7.70
CA ASP A 391 -3.81 -15.04 -8.65
C ASP A 391 -3.64 -15.75 -10.00
N ASP A 392 -4.60 -15.52 -10.89
CA ASP A 392 -4.63 -16.17 -12.22
C ASP A 392 -3.47 -15.73 -13.12
N ARG A 393 -2.86 -14.57 -12.85
CA ARG A 393 -1.69 -14.06 -13.59
C ARG A 393 -0.47 -14.94 -13.36
N GLU A 394 -0.37 -15.56 -12.19
CA GLU A 394 0.73 -16.48 -11.88
C GLU A 394 0.46 -17.91 -12.39
N ALA A 395 -0.80 -18.33 -12.43
CA ALA A 395 -1.19 -19.63 -12.99
C ALA A 395 -0.87 -19.71 -14.50
N ALA A 396 -1.04 -18.62 -15.24
CA ALA A 396 -0.71 -18.54 -16.66
C ALA A 396 0.81 -18.55 -16.96
N GLN A 397 1.67 -18.34 -15.96
CA GLN A 397 3.14 -18.33 -16.08
C GLN A 397 3.81 -19.61 -15.55
N ALA A 398 3.04 -20.53 -15.00
CA ALA A 398 3.59 -21.83 -14.60
C ALA A 398 3.96 -22.62 -15.87
N PRO A 399 5.19 -23.18 -15.98
CA PRO A 399 5.53 -24.05 -17.09
C PRO A 399 4.58 -25.25 -17.05
N GLU A 400 3.97 -25.59 -18.20
CA GLU A 400 3.23 -26.84 -18.34
C GLU A 400 4.10 -27.98 -17.82
N SER A 401 3.63 -28.62 -16.76
CA SER A 401 4.30 -29.83 -16.24
C SER A 401 4.28 -30.91 -17.33
N LYS A 402 5.43 -31.13 -17.95
CA LYS A 402 5.64 -32.25 -18.87
C LYS A 402 5.62 -33.57 -18.13
#